data_d4820eae3649f847812b2af58d70fabc
#
_entry.id   d4820eae3649f847812b2af58d70fabc
#
_cell.length_a   1.000
_cell.length_b   1.000
_cell.length_c   1.000
_cell.angle_alpha   90.00
_cell.angle_beta   90.00
_cell.angle_gamma   90.00
#
_symmetry.space_group_name_H-M   'P 1'
#
loop_
_entity.id
_entity.type
_entity.pdbx_description
1 polymer ?
#
loop_
_entity_poly.entity_id
_entity_poly.type
_entity_poly.pdbx_seq_one_letter_code
_entity_poly.pdbx_strand_id
1 'polypeptide(L)'
;MAYTKEQIQEKIDGKFPGKGYKLLTFTRMMDSAQILCPKHGEQTVSTVNNMLKSVSGCPVCGKEQSGKTRKGGKIVSKEALEQLVETEAQRIVTNSDAVLHGKFRFWSSDDRLPQDEFVYAPFYKDVRFAAGHGSRENEDNNGFQIPFGRATLFRHGVQPNDVIAASVTGDSMEPRLYSGDTIGIDKGSRTIKDGEIYAVVSQGELLIKQCFKVGKTQIRLHSYNPEYLDIYLPVEDLEVVGRVFWVSAML
;
A
#
# COMPACT_ATOMS: atom_id res chain seq x y z
N MET A 1 39.89 19.58 1.00
CA MET A 1 40.97 18.74 0.44
C MET A 1 40.31 17.69 -0.48
N ALA A 2 40.81 17.55 -1.70
CA ALA A 2 40.33 16.50 -2.60
C ALA A 2 41.13 15.22 -2.31
N TYR A 3 40.45 14.09 -2.15
CA TYR A 3 41.11 12.79 -1.97
C TYR A 3 41.67 12.30 -3.30
N THR A 4 42.84 11.65 -3.26
CA THR A 4 43.38 10.92 -4.42
C THR A 4 42.77 9.51 -4.50
N LYS A 5 42.87 8.87 -5.67
CA LYS A 5 42.37 7.50 -5.88
C LYS A 5 43.04 6.50 -4.93
N GLU A 6 44.33 6.66 -4.67
CA GLU A 6 45.13 5.83 -3.77
C GLU A 6 44.63 5.93 -2.32
N GLN A 7 44.39 7.16 -1.85
CA GLN A 7 43.85 7.41 -0.50
C GLN A 7 42.46 6.79 -0.31
N ILE A 8 41.63 6.77 -1.37
CA ILE A 8 40.32 6.13 -1.31
C ILE A 8 40.46 4.61 -1.35
N GLN A 9 41.39 4.06 -2.14
CA GLN A 9 41.65 2.61 -2.13
C GLN A 9 42.07 2.14 -0.73
N GLU A 10 42.93 2.87 -0.05
CA GLU A 10 43.35 2.57 1.32
C GLU A 10 42.17 2.58 2.30
N LYS A 11 41.25 3.54 2.17
CA LYS A 11 40.01 3.57 2.96
C LYS A 11 39.09 2.37 2.67
N ILE A 12 39.01 1.94 1.41
CA ILE A 12 38.24 0.75 1.02
C ILE A 12 38.88 -0.52 1.65
N ASP A 13 40.19 -0.66 1.56
CA ASP A 13 40.90 -1.81 2.13
C ASP A 13 40.78 -1.87 3.64
N GLY A 14 40.89 -0.71 4.32
CA GLY A 14 40.69 -0.61 5.76
C GLY A 14 39.24 -0.88 6.20
N LYS A 15 38.27 -0.47 5.41
CA LYS A 15 36.83 -0.70 5.72
C LYS A 15 36.38 -2.13 5.45
N PHE A 16 36.92 -2.77 4.40
CA PHE A 16 36.56 -4.11 3.96
C PHE A 16 37.74 -5.05 3.93
N PRO A 17 38.36 -5.36 5.07
CA PRO A 17 39.57 -6.18 5.14
C PRO A 17 39.29 -7.57 4.55
N GLY A 18 40.20 -8.03 3.68
CA GLY A 18 40.12 -9.35 3.04
C GLY A 18 39.06 -9.48 1.92
N LYS A 19 38.34 -8.42 1.56
CA LYS A 19 37.36 -8.46 0.46
C LYS A 19 37.96 -8.24 -0.91
N GLY A 20 39.17 -7.64 -1.01
CA GLY A 20 39.90 -7.47 -2.25
C GLY A 20 39.22 -6.56 -3.29
N TYR A 21 38.42 -5.59 -2.88
CA TYR A 21 37.80 -4.63 -3.80
C TYR A 21 38.88 -3.70 -4.40
N LYS A 22 38.81 -3.48 -5.72
CA LYS A 22 39.68 -2.52 -6.40
C LYS A 22 38.84 -1.38 -6.99
N LEU A 23 39.23 -0.14 -6.70
CA LEU A 23 38.61 1.06 -7.25
C LEU A 23 39.08 1.26 -8.70
N LEU A 24 38.17 1.15 -9.66
CA LEU A 24 38.48 1.31 -11.09
C LEU A 24 38.44 2.77 -11.51
N THR A 25 37.34 3.47 -11.18
CA THR A 25 37.16 4.89 -11.49
C THR A 25 36.84 5.69 -10.24
N PHE A 26 37.38 6.91 -10.14
CA PHE A 26 37.12 7.82 -9.03
C PHE A 26 37.28 9.28 -9.49
N THR A 27 36.28 10.12 -9.23
CA THR A 27 36.31 11.56 -9.47
C THR A 27 36.16 12.31 -8.16
N ARG A 28 35.08 12.10 -7.42
CA ARG A 28 34.84 12.67 -6.09
C ARG A 28 34.07 11.69 -5.22
N MET A 29 34.09 11.94 -3.91
CA MET A 29 33.42 11.08 -2.91
C MET A 29 31.90 10.93 -3.13
N MET A 30 31.29 11.93 -3.73
CA MET A 30 29.83 12.00 -3.96
C MET A 30 29.43 11.61 -5.39
N ASP A 31 30.39 11.31 -6.26
CA ASP A 31 30.13 10.86 -7.62
C ASP A 31 30.05 9.32 -7.65
N SER A 32 29.42 8.80 -8.70
CA SER A 32 29.42 7.35 -8.98
C SER A 32 30.84 6.87 -9.29
N ALA A 33 31.13 5.66 -8.85
CA ALA A 33 32.43 5.04 -9.10
C ALA A 33 32.26 3.59 -9.56
N GLN A 34 33.25 3.08 -10.27
CA GLN A 34 33.33 1.67 -10.63
C GLN A 34 34.32 0.96 -9.72
N ILE A 35 33.94 -0.18 -9.23
CA ILE A 35 34.77 -1.06 -8.41
C ILE A 35 34.83 -2.45 -9.04
N LEU A 36 35.95 -3.11 -8.90
CA LEU A 36 36.08 -4.55 -9.19
C LEU A 36 35.84 -5.33 -7.91
N CYS A 37 34.77 -6.10 -7.90
CA CYS A 37 34.49 -7.07 -6.83
C CYS A 37 35.06 -8.44 -7.25
N PRO A 38 35.89 -9.10 -6.45
CA PRO A 38 36.46 -10.41 -6.83
C PRO A 38 35.42 -11.50 -7.08
N LYS A 39 34.22 -11.35 -6.46
CA LYS A 39 33.12 -12.30 -6.59
C LYS A 39 32.16 -11.97 -7.74
N HIS A 40 31.92 -10.69 -8.05
CA HIS A 40 30.87 -10.25 -8.97
C HIS A 40 31.37 -9.42 -10.16
N GLY A 41 32.71 -9.32 -10.35
CA GLY A 41 33.29 -8.52 -11.40
C GLY A 41 33.11 -7.00 -11.21
N GLU A 42 33.08 -6.26 -12.31
CA GLU A 42 32.88 -4.82 -12.28
C GLU A 42 31.49 -4.44 -11.81
N GLN A 43 31.43 -3.53 -10.85
CA GLN A 43 30.19 -3.02 -10.27
C GLN A 43 30.21 -1.50 -10.16
N THR A 44 29.09 -0.87 -10.47
CA THR A 44 28.91 0.58 -10.27
C THR A 44 28.33 0.83 -8.88
N VAL A 45 28.98 1.68 -8.10
CA VAL A 45 28.47 2.21 -6.83
C VAL A 45 27.94 3.61 -7.02
N SER A 46 26.81 3.92 -6.39
CA SER A 46 26.18 5.24 -6.54
C SER A 46 27.08 6.38 -6.09
N THR A 47 27.79 6.21 -4.99
CA THR A 47 28.87 7.09 -4.52
C THR A 47 29.87 6.28 -3.69
N VAL A 48 31.14 6.71 -3.68
CA VAL A 48 32.17 6.12 -2.81
C VAL A 48 31.79 6.28 -1.33
N ASN A 49 31.19 7.40 -0.97
CA ASN A 49 30.74 7.65 0.39
C ASN A 49 29.69 6.64 0.85
N ASN A 50 28.71 6.32 0.00
CA ASN A 50 27.70 5.30 0.30
C ASN A 50 28.31 3.90 0.36
N MET A 51 29.27 3.59 -0.52
CA MET A 51 30.01 2.34 -0.45
C MET A 51 30.70 2.17 0.91
N LEU A 52 31.45 3.19 1.35
CA LEU A 52 32.16 3.15 2.66
C LEU A 52 31.22 3.11 3.86
N LYS A 53 30.01 3.60 3.76
CA LYS A 53 28.98 3.48 4.80
C LYS A 53 28.25 2.13 4.78
N SER A 54 28.31 1.40 3.68
CA SER A 54 27.64 0.11 3.54
C SER A 54 28.35 -1.00 4.34
N VAL A 55 27.64 -2.09 4.60
CA VAL A 55 28.17 -3.26 5.30
C VAL A 55 29.01 -4.14 4.37
N SER A 56 28.73 -4.15 3.08
CA SER A 56 29.30 -5.10 2.13
C SER A 56 30.17 -4.51 1.03
N GLY A 57 30.16 -3.21 0.84
CA GLY A 57 30.93 -2.50 -0.18
C GLY A 57 30.43 -2.70 -1.62
N CYS A 58 30.20 -3.91 -2.04
CA CYS A 58 29.64 -4.26 -3.36
C CYS A 58 28.11 -4.34 -3.29
N PRO A 59 27.37 -3.69 -4.24
CA PRO A 59 25.89 -3.71 -4.24
C PRO A 59 25.30 -5.13 -4.32
N VAL A 60 25.92 -6.03 -5.10
CA VAL A 60 25.46 -7.42 -5.27
C VAL A 60 25.76 -8.23 -4.00
N CYS A 61 26.95 -8.07 -3.39
CA CYS A 61 27.24 -8.69 -2.10
C CYS A 61 26.25 -8.24 -1.02
N GLY A 62 25.83 -6.96 -1.04
CA GLY A 62 24.83 -6.42 -0.11
C GLY A 62 23.47 -7.07 -0.27
N LYS A 63 23.02 -7.24 -1.50
CA LYS A 63 21.77 -7.96 -1.78
C LYS A 63 21.82 -9.42 -1.34
N GLU A 64 22.94 -10.12 -1.59
CA GLU A 64 23.12 -11.50 -1.14
C GLU A 64 23.15 -11.64 0.37
N GLN A 65 23.79 -10.68 1.08
CA GLN A 65 23.81 -10.66 2.53
C GLN A 65 22.44 -10.31 3.12
N SER A 66 21.72 -9.34 2.54
CA SER A 66 20.34 -9.01 2.92
C SER A 66 19.39 -10.19 2.67
N GLY A 67 19.59 -10.94 1.59
CA GLY A 67 18.88 -12.18 1.32
C GLY A 67 19.19 -13.28 2.34
N LYS A 68 20.44 -13.35 2.87
CA LYS A 68 20.85 -14.33 3.89
C LYS A 68 20.40 -13.94 5.29
N THR A 69 20.37 -12.65 5.65
CA THR A 69 19.85 -12.17 6.94
C THR A 69 18.32 -12.28 7.02
N ARG A 70 17.61 -12.16 5.90
CA ARG A 70 16.19 -12.55 5.83
C ARG A 70 15.97 -14.06 5.87
N LYS A 71 16.97 -14.87 5.55
CA LYS A 71 16.96 -16.34 5.67
C LYS A 71 17.34 -16.87 7.07
N GLY A 72 17.62 -16.02 8.02
CA GLY A 72 17.83 -16.39 9.43
C GLY A 72 16.55 -16.74 10.21
N GLY A 73 15.36 -16.41 9.68
CA GLY A 73 14.14 -17.16 9.99
C GLY A 73 14.20 -18.46 9.17
N LYS A 74 14.12 -19.64 9.82
CA LYS A 74 13.87 -20.90 9.13
C LYS A 74 12.80 -20.63 8.08
N ILE A 75 13.12 -20.80 6.80
CA ILE A 75 12.08 -20.91 5.76
C ILE A 75 11.40 -22.24 6.08
N VAL A 76 10.35 -22.12 6.85
CA VAL A 76 9.43 -23.24 7.05
C VAL A 76 8.75 -23.40 5.69
N SER A 77 8.79 -24.59 5.12
CA SER A 77 8.10 -24.84 3.85
C SER A 77 6.61 -24.51 4.01
N LYS A 78 5.93 -24.20 2.90
CA LYS A 78 4.48 -23.88 2.93
C LYS A 78 3.70 -24.96 3.68
N GLU A 79 4.05 -26.24 3.44
CA GLU A 79 3.46 -27.41 4.09
C GLU A 79 3.76 -27.47 5.60
N ALA A 80 4.99 -27.13 6.00
CA ALA A 80 5.39 -27.12 7.41
C ALA A 80 4.76 -25.92 8.18
N LEU A 81 4.52 -24.79 7.50
CA LEU A 81 3.77 -23.66 8.04
C LEU A 81 2.27 -24.01 8.20
N GLU A 82 1.69 -24.68 7.21
CA GLU A 82 0.31 -25.18 7.27
C GLU A 82 0.11 -26.15 8.43
N GLN A 83 1.06 -27.09 8.65
CA GLN A 83 1.03 -28.02 9.78
C GLN A 83 1.23 -27.32 11.13
N LEU A 84 2.13 -26.31 11.22
CA LEU A 84 2.30 -25.55 12.47
C LEU A 84 1.05 -24.76 12.82
N VAL A 85 0.37 -24.17 11.86
CA VAL A 85 -0.85 -23.39 12.08
C VAL A 85 -2.03 -24.32 12.41
N GLU A 86 -2.14 -25.50 11.80
CA GLU A 86 -3.16 -26.49 12.20
C GLU A 86 -2.96 -26.97 13.66
N THR A 87 -1.69 -27.12 14.09
CA THR A 87 -1.36 -27.56 15.45
C THR A 87 -1.57 -26.45 16.49
N GLU A 88 -1.27 -25.18 16.13
CA GLU A 88 -1.46 -24.04 17.03
C GLU A 88 -2.90 -23.54 17.07
N ALA A 89 -3.64 -23.60 15.98
CA ALA A 89 -5.07 -23.28 15.94
C ALA A 89 -5.89 -24.17 16.88
N GLN A 90 -5.48 -25.42 17.09
CA GLN A 90 -6.07 -26.31 18.08
C GLN A 90 -5.72 -25.94 19.54
N ARG A 91 -4.61 -25.18 19.77
CA ARG A 91 -4.19 -24.74 21.12
C ARG A 91 -4.78 -23.40 21.56
N ILE A 92 -5.17 -22.53 20.62
CA ILE A 92 -5.60 -21.13 20.89
C ILE A 92 -7.06 -21.05 21.38
N VAL A 93 -7.82 -22.14 21.41
CA VAL A 93 -9.27 -22.14 21.64
C VAL A 93 -9.69 -21.79 23.09
N THR A 94 -8.76 -21.61 24.03
CA THR A 94 -9.18 -21.57 25.45
C THR A 94 -9.25 -20.22 26.14
N ASN A 95 -8.64 -19.12 25.58
CA ASN A 95 -8.67 -17.81 26.25
C ASN A 95 -8.48 -16.60 25.30
N SER A 96 -9.04 -16.59 24.11
CA SER A 96 -8.92 -15.44 23.20
C SER A 96 -10.26 -14.80 22.87
N ASP A 97 -10.29 -13.48 22.80
CA ASP A 97 -11.44 -12.70 22.34
C ASP A 97 -11.71 -12.87 20.83
N ALA A 98 -10.91 -13.68 20.14
CA ALA A 98 -11.04 -13.99 18.73
C ALA A 98 -11.15 -15.50 18.49
N VAL A 99 -12.14 -15.90 17.72
CA VAL A 99 -12.34 -17.28 17.27
C VAL A 99 -11.88 -17.39 15.83
N LEU A 100 -10.86 -18.24 15.59
CA LEU A 100 -10.39 -18.54 14.24
C LEU A 100 -11.27 -19.63 13.62
N HIS A 101 -11.95 -19.29 12.53
CA HIS A 101 -12.77 -20.23 11.76
C HIS A 101 -12.10 -20.54 10.42
N GLY A 102 -11.87 -21.82 10.14
CA GLY A 102 -11.41 -22.32 8.85
C GLY A 102 -9.90 -22.55 8.74
N LYS A 103 -9.47 -22.96 7.55
CA LYS A 103 -8.07 -23.24 7.25
C LYS A 103 -7.34 -21.97 6.82
N PHE A 104 -6.15 -21.73 7.38
CA PHE A 104 -5.26 -20.68 6.87
C PHE A 104 -4.70 -21.08 5.51
N ARG A 105 -4.77 -20.15 4.56
CA ARG A 105 -4.10 -20.27 3.26
C ARG A 105 -2.99 -19.23 3.20
N PHE A 106 -1.80 -19.68 2.85
CA PHE A 106 -0.65 -18.80 2.63
C PHE A 106 -0.47 -18.59 1.14
N TRP A 107 -0.24 -17.34 0.74
CA TRP A 107 0.11 -16.98 -0.63
C TRP A 107 1.27 -15.98 -0.62
N SER A 108 2.07 -16.02 -1.67
CA SER A 108 3.13 -15.04 -1.94
C SER A 108 2.62 -13.93 -2.87
N SER A 109 3.42 -12.88 -3.05
CA SER A 109 3.11 -11.80 -4.01
C SER A 109 2.95 -12.30 -5.46
N ASP A 110 3.51 -13.47 -5.77
CA ASP A 110 3.51 -14.06 -7.10
C ASP A 110 2.33 -15.04 -7.32
N ASP A 111 1.63 -15.41 -6.24
CA ASP A 111 0.46 -16.28 -6.31
C ASP A 111 -0.78 -15.49 -6.76
N ARG A 112 -1.44 -15.93 -7.83
CA ARG A 112 -2.77 -15.44 -8.18
C ARG A 112 -3.79 -16.02 -7.22
N LEU A 113 -4.56 -15.16 -6.57
CA LEU A 113 -5.66 -15.62 -5.73
C LEU A 113 -6.74 -16.31 -6.56
N PRO A 114 -7.40 -17.36 -6.04
CA PRO A 114 -8.48 -18.06 -6.73
C PRO A 114 -9.60 -17.10 -7.14
N GLN A 115 -9.96 -17.06 -8.43
CA GLN A 115 -10.97 -16.14 -8.96
C GLN A 115 -12.40 -16.48 -8.52
N ASP A 116 -12.64 -17.70 -8.09
CA ASP A 116 -13.90 -18.14 -7.49
C ASP A 116 -14.09 -17.59 -6.06
N GLU A 117 -13.00 -17.26 -5.36
CA GLU A 117 -13.03 -16.73 -4.00
C GLU A 117 -12.79 -15.22 -3.94
N PHE A 118 -12.06 -14.64 -4.91
CA PHE A 118 -11.64 -13.23 -4.92
C PHE A 118 -12.06 -12.47 -6.17
N VAL A 119 -12.20 -11.17 -6.00
CA VAL A 119 -12.43 -10.18 -7.05
C VAL A 119 -11.36 -9.12 -6.96
N TYR A 120 -10.78 -8.74 -8.07
CA TYR A 120 -9.81 -7.64 -8.12
C TYR A 120 -10.53 -6.33 -8.43
N ALA A 121 -10.57 -5.42 -7.45
CA ALA A 121 -11.15 -4.10 -7.59
C ALA A 121 -10.10 -3.09 -8.04
N PRO A 122 -10.40 -2.21 -9.02
CA PRO A 122 -9.52 -1.10 -9.37
C PRO A 122 -9.25 -0.23 -8.14
N PHE A 123 -7.98 0.17 -7.96
CA PHE A 123 -7.56 1.05 -6.86
C PHE A 123 -7.14 2.41 -7.39
N TYR A 124 -7.71 3.46 -6.82
CA TYR A 124 -7.44 4.85 -7.17
C TYR A 124 -6.70 5.54 -6.03
N LYS A 125 -5.44 5.94 -6.26
CA LYS A 125 -4.60 6.58 -5.25
C LYS A 125 -4.91 8.06 -5.08
N ASP A 126 -5.08 8.77 -6.21
CA ASP A 126 -5.40 10.18 -6.26
C ASP A 126 -6.63 10.37 -7.16
N VAL A 127 -7.81 10.44 -6.54
CA VAL A 127 -9.04 10.63 -7.32
C VAL A 127 -9.36 12.12 -7.39
N ARG A 128 -9.02 12.74 -8.52
CA ARG A 128 -9.52 14.06 -8.88
C ARG A 128 -10.62 13.89 -9.93
N PHE A 129 -11.86 14.16 -9.56
CA PHE A 129 -12.93 14.26 -10.54
C PHE A 129 -12.93 15.69 -11.08
N ALA A 130 -12.51 15.86 -12.34
CA ALA A 130 -12.68 17.12 -13.02
C ALA A 130 -14.17 17.35 -13.28
N ALA A 131 -14.71 18.40 -12.70
CA ALA A 131 -16.05 18.87 -13.01
C ALA A 131 -16.08 19.45 -14.42
N GLY A 132 -16.85 18.87 -15.30
CA GLY A 132 -17.20 19.45 -16.57
C GLY A 132 -16.80 18.63 -17.79
N HIS A 133 -17.84 18.18 -18.52
CA HIS A 133 -17.78 17.64 -19.88
C HIS A 133 -16.82 16.46 -20.14
N GLY A 134 -17.26 15.27 -19.78
CA GLY A 134 -17.06 14.09 -20.63
C GLY A 134 -15.67 13.48 -20.76
N SER A 135 -14.66 13.94 -20.09
CA SER A 135 -13.39 13.23 -19.98
C SER A 135 -13.28 12.59 -18.60
N ARG A 136 -13.72 11.34 -18.53
CA ARG A 136 -13.24 10.39 -17.52
C ARG A 136 -11.79 10.08 -17.86
N GLU A 137 -10.92 11.01 -17.71
CA GLU A 137 -9.50 10.69 -17.56
C GLU A 137 -9.38 10.01 -16.19
N ASN A 138 -9.57 8.70 -16.21
CA ASN A 138 -9.00 7.83 -15.22
C ASN A 138 -7.50 8.13 -15.29
N GLU A 139 -6.98 8.99 -14.42
CA GLU A 139 -5.56 9.01 -14.20
C GLU A 139 -5.20 7.59 -13.83
N ASP A 140 -4.40 7.03 -14.69
CA ASP A 140 -4.02 5.65 -14.78
C ASP A 140 -3.62 5.17 -13.38
N ASN A 141 -4.42 4.31 -12.77
CA ASN A 141 -4.09 3.67 -11.50
C ASN A 141 -2.89 2.71 -11.66
N ASN A 142 -2.15 2.80 -12.79
CA ASN A 142 -1.07 1.91 -13.19
C ASN A 142 -1.47 0.42 -13.14
N GLY A 143 -2.75 0.12 -13.34
CA GLY A 143 -3.28 -1.24 -13.24
C GLY A 143 -3.31 -1.80 -11.82
N PHE A 144 -3.11 -0.95 -10.80
CA PHE A 144 -3.17 -1.38 -9.41
C PHE A 144 -4.59 -1.86 -9.06
N GLN A 145 -4.66 -3.04 -8.45
CA GLN A 145 -5.91 -3.65 -8.06
C GLN A 145 -5.79 -4.21 -6.64
N ILE A 146 -6.87 -4.13 -5.88
CA ILE A 146 -6.96 -4.72 -4.54
C ILE A 146 -7.87 -5.93 -4.58
N PRO A 147 -7.45 -7.10 -4.06
CA PRO A 147 -8.31 -8.27 -3.98
C PRO A 147 -9.33 -8.13 -2.85
N PHE A 148 -10.60 -8.35 -3.15
CA PHE A 148 -11.69 -8.48 -2.19
C PHE A 148 -12.22 -9.92 -2.19
N GLY A 149 -12.37 -10.51 -1.01
CA GLY A 149 -13.05 -11.80 -0.89
C GLY A 149 -14.52 -11.69 -1.30
N ARG A 150 -15.01 -12.59 -2.17
CA ARG A 150 -16.42 -12.62 -2.60
C ARG A 150 -17.39 -12.74 -1.42
N ALA A 151 -17.00 -13.49 -0.37
CA ALA A 151 -17.79 -13.62 0.86
C ALA A 151 -17.93 -12.27 1.58
N THR A 152 -16.90 -11.42 1.58
CA THR A 152 -16.95 -10.06 2.13
C THR A 152 -17.91 -9.19 1.33
N LEU A 153 -17.79 -9.18 0.00
CA LEU A 153 -18.70 -8.43 -0.87
C LEU A 153 -20.15 -8.87 -0.67
N PHE A 154 -20.39 -10.18 -0.66
CA PHE A 154 -21.73 -10.74 -0.45
C PHE A 154 -22.34 -10.30 0.90
N ARG A 155 -21.56 -10.35 1.98
CA ARG A 155 -22.00 -9.92 3.34
C ARG A 155 -22.43 -8.46 3.37
N HIS A 156 -21.78 -7.60 2.57
CA HIS A 156 -22.10 -6.17 2.47
C HIS A 156 -23.10 -5.84 1.35
N GLY A 157 -23.59 -6.85 0.61
CA GLY A 157 -24.52 -6.70 -0.49
C GLY A 157 -23.92 -6.01 -1.72
N VAL A 158 -22.59 -6.10 -1.89
CA VAL A 158 -21.85 -5.45 -2.98
C VAL A 158 -21.67 -6.43 -4.14
N GLN A 159 -22.02 -5.98 -5.34
CA GLN A 159 -21.78 -6.76 -6.55
C GLN A 159 -20.31 -6.70 -6.95
N PRO A 160 -19.72 -7.81 -7.42
CA PRO A 160 -18.30 -7.87 -7.81
C PRO A 160 -17.86 -6.80 -8.83
N ASN A 161 -18.75 -6.43 -9.77
CA ASN A 161 -18.46 -5.46 -10.82
C ASN A 161 -18.62 -3.99 -10.37
N ASP A 162 -19.20 -3.78 -9.19
CA ASP A 162 -19.47 -2.46 -8.66
C ASP A 162 -18.45 -2.00 -7.61
N VAL A 163 -17.51 -2.87 -7.23
CA VAL A 163 -16.50 -2.52 -6.24
C VAL A 163 -15.33 -1.78 -6.86
N ILE A 164 -14.97 -0.66 -6.23
CA ILE A 164 -13.70 0.04 -6.44
C ILE A 164 -13.05 0.32 -5.09
N ALA A 165 -11.75 0.58 -5.10
CA ALA A 165 -11.01 1.01 -3.91
C ALA A 165 -10.37 2.37 -4.15
N ALA A 166 -10.24 3.17 -3.11
CA ALA A 166 -9.60 4.48 -3.17
C ALA A 166 -8.83 4.78 -1.89
N SER A 167 -7.81 5.64 -1.99
CA SER A 167 -7.11 6.18 -0.82
C SER A 167 -7.85 7.40 -0.28
N VAL A 168 -7.95 7.49 1.04
CA VAL A 168 -8.48 8.67 1.74
C VAL A 168 -7.41 9.74 1.81
N THR A 169 -7.77 10.99 1.55
CA THR A 169 -6.89 12.15 1.69
C THR A 169 -7.58 13.21 2.55
N GLY A 170 -6.83 13.84 3.44
CA GLY A 170 -7.34 14.83 4.39
C GLY A 170 -7.84 14.20 5.69
N ASP A 171 -8.26 15.05 6.61
CA ASP A 171 -8.58 14.75 8.01
C ASP A 171 -10.05 14.97 8.39
N SER A 172 -10.88 15.39 7.44
CA SER A 172 -12.28 15.74 7.70
C SER A 172 -13.13 14.57 8.24
N MET A 173 -12.67 13.34 8.05
CA MET A 173 -13.37 12.12 8.50
C MET A 173 -12.72 11.48 9.72
N GLU A 174 -11.72 12.12 10.32
CA GLU A 174 -11.12 11.65 11.57
C GLU A 174 -12.09 11.81 12.76
N PRO A 175 -12.06 10.88 13.71
CA PRO A 175 -11.21 9.69 13.83
C PRO A 175 -11.75 8.44 13.12
N ARG A 176 -12.77 8.56 12.29
CA ARG A 176 -13.42 7.42 11.61
C ARG A 176 -12.61 6.87 10.45
N LEU A 177 -12.00 7.77 9.66
CA LEU A 177 -11.09 7.49 8.55
C LEU A 177 -9.91 8.46 8.63
N TYR A 178 -8.71 7.95 8.48
CA TYR A 178 -7.49 8.75 8.49
C TYR A 178 -6.92 8.93 7.08
N SER A 179 -6.15 10.00 6.89
CA SER A 179 -5.41 10.19 5.65
C SER A 179 -4.45 9.02 5.42
N GLY A 180 -4.50 8.43 4.22
CA GLY A 180 -3.75 7.22 3.88
C GLY A 180 -4.52 5.90 4.02
N ASP A 181 -5.67 5.91 4.70
CA ASP A 181 -6.54 4.74 4.73
C ASP A 181 -7.00 4.35 3.32
N THR A 182 -7.25 3.07 3.13
CA THR A 182 -7.87 2.57 1.90
C THR A 182 -9.33 2.23 2.16
N ILE A 183 -10.22 2.74 1.33
CA ILE A 183 -11.66 2.46 1.41
C ILE A 183 -12.15 1.65 0.22
N GLY A 184 -13.12 0.77 0.47
CA GLY A 184 -13.90 0.09 -0.56
C GLY A 184 -15.22 0.81 -0.81
N ILE A 185 -15.52 1.12 -2.06
CA ILE A 185 -16.71 1.87 -2.49
C ILE A 185 -17.57 0.97 -3.38
N ASP A 186 -18.85 0.89 -3.06
CA ASP A 186 -19.88 0.22 -3.82
C ASP A 186 -20.56 1.21 -4.77
N LYS A 187 -20.22 1.19 -6.06
CA LYS A 187 -20.79 2.05 -7.10
C LYS A 187 -22.24 1.72 -7.42
N GLY A 188 -22.71 0.53 -7.08
CA GLY A 188 -24.11 0.12 -7.23
C GLY A 188 -25.03 0.80 -6.22
N SER A 189 -24.52 1.24 -5.08
CA SER A 189 -25.28 1.89 -4.00
C SER A 189 -25.21 3.41 -4.10
N ARG A 190 -26.00 4.00 -4.98
CA ARG A 190 -26.06 5.47 -5.19
C ARG A 190 -27.20 6.15 -4.48
N THR A 191 -28.13 5.42 -3.90
CA THR A 191 -29.22 5.99 -3.10
C THR A 191 -28.74 6.21 -1.66
N ILE A 192 -28.72 7.48 -1.24
CA ILE A 192 -28.30 7.84 0.10
C ILE A 192 -29.22 7.22 1.16
N LYS A 193 -28.63 6.55 2.12
CA LYS A 193 -29.23 6.11 3.38
C LYS A 193 -28.63 6.94 4.50
N ASP A 194 -29.48 7.48 5.35
CA ASP A 194 -29.07 8.37 6.44
C ASP A 194 -28.05 7.71 7.37
N GLY A 195 -26.97 8.44 7.64
CA GLY A 195 -25.93 8.00 8.54
C GLY A 195 -24.85 7.12 7.91
N GLU A 196 -25.00 6.73 6.63
CA GLU A 196 -23.95 5.97 5.94
C GLU A 196 -22.93 6.90 5.27
N ILE A 197 -21.70 6.38 5.07
CA ILE A 197 -20.60 7.13 4.44
C ILE A 197 -20.63 6.89 2.93
N TYR A 198 -20.52 7.97 2.17
CA TYR A 198 -20.49 7.94 0.73
C TYR A 198 -19.30 8.70 0.15
N ALA A 199 -18.83 8.23 -0.99
CA ALA A 199 -18.03 9.03 -1.90
C ALA A 199 -19.00 9.82 -2.78
N VAL A 200 -18.86 11.13 -2.78
CA VAL A 200 -19.73 12.06 -3.52
C VAL A 200 -18.89 13.10 -4.24
N VAL A 201 -19.40 13.60 -5.36
CA VAL A 201 -18.81 14.73 -6.07
C VAL A 201 -19.72 15.94 -5.92
N SER A 202 -19.18 17.05 -5.50
CA SER A 202 -19.82 18.35 -5.45
C SER A 202 -18.86 19.42 -5.92
N GLN A 203 -19.32 20.32 -6.78
CA GLN A 203 -18.52 21.40 -7.37
C GLN A 203 -17.20 20.92 -7.99
N GLY A 204 -17.16 19.67 -8.45
CA GLY A 204 -15.98 19.06 -9.06
C GLY A 204 -14.96 18.46 -8.08
N GLU A 205 -15.24 18.49 -6.80
CA GLU A 205 -14.41 17.88 -5.79
C GLU A 205 -15.00 16.54 -5.32
N LEU A 206 -14.16 15.51 -5.19
CA LEU A 206 -14.54 14.26 -4.57
C LEU A 206 -14.44 14.42 -3.05
N LEU A 207 -15.54 14.15 -2.38
CA LEU A 207 -15.66 14.22 -0.93
C LEU A 207 -16.06 12.85 -0.37
N ILE A 208 -15.47 12.49 0.76
CA ILE A 208 -15.94 11.36 1.57
C ILE A 208 -16.65 11.96 2.78
N LYS A 209 -17.95 11.71 2.91
CA LYS A 209 -18.79 12.29 3.97
C LYS A 209 -19.83 11.31 4.46
N GLN A 210 -20.26 11.50 5.71
CA GLN A 210 -21.48 10.87 6.20
C GLN A 210 -22.67 11.65 5.68
N CYS A 211 -23.60 10.98 5.01
CA CYS A 211 -24.70 11.65 4.30
C CYS A 211 -26.04 11.45 5.00
N PHE A 212 -26.85 12.52 5.00
CA PHE A 212 -28.21 12.52 5.55
C PHE A 212 -29.15 13.28 4.62
N LYS A 213 -30.35 12.76 4.43
CA LYS A 213 -31.42 13.44 3.70
C LYS A 213 -32.04 14.51 4.60
N VAL A 214 -32.20 15.72 4.08
CA VAL A 214 -32.88 16.82 4.75
C VAL A 214 -34.11 17.19 3.93
N GLY A 215 -35.23 16.66 4.37
CA GLY A 215 -36.48 16.77 3.59
C GLY A 215 -36.40 16.01 2.26
N LYS A 216 -36.93 16.64 1.19
CA LYS A 216 -37.00 16.00 -0.15
C LYS A 216 -35.93 16.51 -1.12
N THR A 217 -35.34 17.66 -0.84
CA THR A 217 -34.55 18.43 -1.81
C THR A 217 -33.10 18.67 -1.40
N GLN A 218 -32.73 18.37 -0.15
CA GLN A 218 -31.39 18.65 0.33
C GLN A 218 -30.71 17.43 0.92
N ILE A 219 -29.38 17.43 0.87
CA ILE A 219 -28.51 16.48 1.54
C ILE A 219 -27.58 17.25 2.47
N ARG A 220 -27.45 16.77 3.70
CA ARG A 220 -26.43 17.19 4.64
C ARG A 220 -25.24 16.28 4.52
N LEU A 221 -24.08 16.84 4.26
CA LEU A 221 -22.78 16.18 4.28
C LEU A 221 -22.11 16.49 5.61
N HIS A 222 -21.93 15.46 6.43
CA HIS A 222 -21.35 15.57 7.76
C HIS A 222 -19.92 15.04 7.77
N SER A 223 -19.01 15.79 8.39
CA SER A 223 -17.65 15.39 8.70
C SER A 223 -17.58 14.83 10.12
N TYR A 224 -16.83 13.73 10.32
CA TYR A 224 -16.61 13.23 11.69
C TYR A 224 -15.68 14.14 12.49
N ASN A 225 -14.76 14.85 11.84
CA ASN A 225 -13.92 15.84 12.48
C ASN A 225 -14.73 17.10 12.79
N PRO A 226 -14.89 17.47 14.09
CA PRO A 226 -15.72 18.60 14.51
C PRO A 226 -15.19 19.98 14.07
N GLU A 227 -13.96 20.05 13.57
CA GLU A 227 -13.41 21.29 13.00
C GLU A 227 -14.07 21.65 11.65
N TYR A 228 -14.76 20.69 11.03
CA TYR A 228 -15.46 20.89 9.76
C TYR A 228 -16.95 21.02 9.97
N LEU A 229 -17.52 22.11 9.49
CA LEU A 229 -18.96 22.36 9.54
C LEU A 229 -19.71 21.44 8.54
N ASP A 230 -20.96 21.14 8.88
CA ASP A 230 -21.87 20.44 7.98
C ASP A 230 -22.13 21.26 6.71
N ILE A 231 -22.13 20.60 5.56
CA ILE A 231 -22.44 21.20 4.27
C ILE A 231 -23.85 20.77 3.86
N TYR A 232 -24.69 21.73 3.50
CA TYR A 232 -26.05 21.49 3.01
C TYR A 232 -26.12 21.82 1.52
N LEU A 233 -26.50 20.83 0.70
CA LEU A 233 -26.54 20.96 -0.76
C LEU A 233 -27.89 20.50 -1.28
N PRO A 234 -28.41 21.10 -2.38
CA PRO A 234 -29.48 20.51 -3.17
C PRO A 234 -29.07 19.13 -3.68
N VAL A 235 -30.04 18.21 -3.79
CA VAL A 235 -29.78 16.86 -4.31
C VAL A 235 -29.22 16.90 -5.73
N GLU A 236 -29.64 17.90 -6.53
CA GLU A 236 -29.22 18.10 -7.91
C GLU A 236 -27.75 18.55 -8.06
N ASP A 237 -27.16 19.12 -7.01
CA ASP A 237 -25.77 19.58 -6.98
C ASP A 237 -24.80 18.50 -6.48
N LEU A 238 -25.31 17.30 -6.20
CA LEU A 238 -24.55 16.21 -5.65
C LEU A 238 -24.56 14.98 -6.56
N GLU A 239 -23.40 14.56 -7.02
CA GLU A 239 -23.26 13.27 -7.68
C GLU A 239 -22.80 12.21 -6.66
N VAL A 240 -23.59 11.15 -6.47
CA VAL A 240 -23.21 10.03 -5.59
C VAL A 240 -22.41 9.02 -6.40
N VAL A 241 -21.11 8.88 -6.10
CA VAL A 241 -20.23 7.89 -6.70
C VAL A 241 -20.57 6.49 -6.17
N GLY A 242 -20.72 6.35 -4.85
CA GLY A 242 -21.07 5.09 -4.22
C GLY A 242 -20.94 5.12 -2.70
N ARG A 243 -21.42 4.06 -2.07
CA ARG A 243 -21.37 3.88 -0.62
C ARG A 243 -20.02 3.31 -0.20
N VAL A 244 -19.40 3.87 0.83
CA VAL A 244 -18.23 3.27 1.47
C VAL A 244 -18.68 2.12 2.35
N PHE A 245 -18.22 0.90 2.05
CA PHE A 245 -18.62 -0.31 2.77
C PHE A 245 -17.48 -0.98 3.52
N TRP A 246 -16.24 -0.59 3.24
CA TRP A 246 -15.05 -1.23 3.79
C TRP A 246 -13.92 -0.22 3.99
N VAL A 247 -13.09 -0.44 5.01
CA VAL A 247 -11.88 0.34 5.28
C VAL A 247 -10.74 -0.60 5.68
N SER A 248 -9.54 -0.28 5.22
CA SER A 248 -8.28 -0.83 5.70
C SER A 248 -7.42 0.31 6.21
N ALA A 249 -7.12 0.27 7.49
CA ALA A 249 -6.26 1.22 8.19
C ALA A 249 -4.97 0.54 8.63
N MET A 250 -3.86 1.27 8.59
CA MET A 250 -2.59 0.84 9.17
C MET A 250 -2.49 1.45 10.57
N LEU A 251 -2.11 0.64 11.56
CA LEU A 251 -1.89 1.05 12.95
C LEU A 251 -0.45 1.52 13.17
#